data_c9b7315015681a1beb18f0bffce5d282
#
_entry.id   c9b7315015681a1beb18f0bffce5d282
#
_cell.length_a   1.000
_cell.length_b   1.000
_cell.length_c   1.000
_cell.angle_alpha   90.00
_cell.angle_beta   90.00
_cell.angle_gamma   90.00
#
_symmetry.space_group_name_H-M   'P 1'
#
loop_
_entity.id
_entity.type
_entity.pdbx_description
1 polymer ?
#
loop_
_entity_poly.entity_id
_entity_poly.type
_entity_poly.pdbx_seq_one_letter_code
_entity_poly.pdbx_strand_id
1 'polypeptide(L)'
;MKTKRFLSCLAALCLTGALLWGLTWLTQKKDSYAKHAEFFEQRADYDVFFVGSSRPMNGIFPMELWENYGIVSYNWAQAGHPPPAYYWVMRLALDYKQPKLMVIDCYGMHFDAKTTGVFGLMHISMDNFPLSLTKIRAVRDMLDDPSMTEEYNEGERRSAFNLLWTFPVFHSRWNQLTQEDYRPIRNY
;
A
#
# COMPACT_ATOMS: atom_id res chain seq x y z
N MET A 1 -24.53 29.52 -25.09
CA MET A 1 -23.73 28.42 -25.72
C MET A 1 -22.50 28.01 -24.90
N LYS A 2 -21.70 28.92 -24.39
CA LYS A 2 -20.43 28.60 -23.65
C LYS A 2 -20.69 27.78 -22.36
N THR A 3 -21.72 28.14 -21.58
CA THR A 3 -22.04 27.49 -20.31
C THR A 3 -22.49 26.01 -20.50
N LYS A 4 -23.28 25.72 -21.53
CA LYS A 4 -23.70 24.33 -21.82
C LYS A 4 -22.51 23.46 -22.23
N ARG A 5 -21.59 23.98 -23.04
CA ARG A 5 -20.36 23.26 -23.42
C ARG A 5 -19.46 23.02 -22.21
N PHE A 6 -19.31 24.01 -21.33
CA PHE A 6 -18.54 23.85 -20.09
C PHE A 6 -19.14 22.76 -19.19
N LEU A 7 -20.46 22.77 -18.97
CA LEU A 7 -21.14 21.75 -18.18
C LEU A 7 -21.00 20.35 -18.80
N SER A 8 -21.08 20.24 -20.14
CA SER A 8 -20.88 18.95 -20.81
C SER A 8 -19.45 18.43 -20.66
N CYS A 9 -18.44 19.30 -20.76
CA CYS A 9 -17.05 18.93 -20.54
C CYS A 9 -16.82 18.49 -19.08
N LEU A 10 -17.38 19.21 -18.12
CA LEU A 10 -17.28 18.85 -16.70
C LEU A 10 -17.94 17.50 -16.42
N ALA A 11 -19.14 17.27 -16.96
CA ALA A 11 -19.84 15.99 -16.82
C ALA A 11 -19.04 14.83 -17.45
N ALA A 12 -18.46 15.05 -18.62
CA ALA A 12 -17.61 14.04 -19.28
C ALA A 12 -16.37 13.72 -18.44
N LEU A 13 -15.71 14.73 -17.87
CA LEU A 13 -14.55 14.52 -16.98
C LEU A 13 -14.94 13.76 -15.71
N CYS A 14 -16.07 14.09 -15.09
CA CYS A 14 -16.56 13.37 -13.91
C CYS A 14 -16.90 11.90 -14.23
N LEU A 15 -17.55 11.64 -15.36
CA LEU A 15 -17.86 10.28 -15.80
C LEU A 15 -16.61 9.47 -16.11
N THR A 16 -15.64 10.07 -16.80
CA THR A 16 -14.35 9.42 -17.08
C THR A 16 -13.60 9.12 -15.79
N GLY A 17 -13.56 10.07 -14.85
CA GLY A 17 -12.94 9.89 -13.54
C GLY A 17 -13.61 8.75 -12.74
N ALA A 18 -14.92 8.71 -12.70
CA ALA A 18 -15.68 7.67 -12.02
C ALA A 18 -15.44 6.28 -12.66
N LEU A 19 -15.39 6.22 -13.99
CA LEU A 19 -15.11 4.99 -14.73
C LEU A 19 -13.68 4.48 -14.43
N LEU A 20 -12.70 5.36 -14.51
CA LEU A 20 -11.31 4.99 -14.23
C LEU A 20 -11.13 4.55 -12.77
N TRP A 21 -11.81 5.19 -11.84
CA TRP A 21 -11.79 4.78 -10.44
C TRP A 21 -12.44 3.40 -10.25
N GLY A 22 -13.60 3.17 -10.85
CA GLY A 22 -14.26 1.86 -10.83
C GLY A 22 -13.41 0.75 -11.43
N LEU A 23 -12.74 1.02 -12.57
CA LEU A 23 -11.81 0.08 -13.20
C LEU A 23 -10.59 -0.18 -12.31
N THR A 24 -10.02 0.85 -11.69
CA THR A 24 -8.91 0.71 -10.74
C THR A 24 -9.30 -0.19 -9.59
N TRP A 25 -10.46 0.06 -8.98
CA TRP A 25 -10.98 -0.75 -7.88
C TRP A 25 -11.21 -2.21 -8.32
N LEU A 26 -11.76 -2.44 -9.50
CA LEU A 26 -12.04 -3.78 -10.01
C LEU A 26 -10.77 -4.58 -10.29
N THR A 27 -9.75 -3.96 -10.91
CA THR A 27 -8.52 -4.64 -11.32
C THR A 27 -7.48 -4.75 -10.22
N GLN A 28 -7.57 -3.96 -9.16
CA GLN A 28 -6.65 -4.00 -8.03
C GLN A 28 -6.63 -5.39 -7.36
N LYS A 29 -5.44 -5.86 -6.95
CA LYS A 29 -5.34 -7.09 -6.17
C LYS A 29 -5.97 -6.93 -4.80
N LYS A 30 -6.83 -7.88 -4.41
CA LYS A 30 -7.61 -7.81 -3.16
C LYS A 30 -6.95 -8.53 -1.98
N ASP A 31 -6.12 -9.51 -2.23
CA ASP A 31 -5.46 -10.35 -1.23
C ASP A 31 -4.61 -9.56 -0.22
N SER A 32 -3.80 -8.61 -0.69
CA SER A 32 -3.04 -7.75 0.21
C SER A 32 -3.87 -6.58 0.75
N TYR A 33 -4.84 -6.09 -0.01
CA TYR A 33 -5.70 -4.98 0.39
C TYR A 33 -6.63 -5.36 1.56
N ALA A 34 -7.18 -6.56 1.57
CA ALA A 34 -8.06 -7.02 2.64
C ALA A 34 -7.39 -6.96 4.01
N LYS A 35 -6.10 -7.36 4.08
CA LYS A 35 -5.31 -7.31 5.32
C LYS A 35 -5.18 -5.88 5.87
N HIS A 36 -5.06 -4.89 5.01
CA HIS A 36 -4.78 -3.52 5.42
C HIS A 36 -6.03 -2.63 5.50
N ALA A 37 -7.13 -3.01 4.86
CA ALA A 37 -8.39 -2.26 4.94
C ALA A 37 -8.86 -2.12 6.39
N GLU A 38 -8.74 -3.17 7.18
CA GLU A 38 -9.09 -3.17 8.60
C GLU A 38 -8.34 -2.10 9.39
N PHE A 39 -7.06 -1.88 9.08
CA PHE A 39 -6.26 -0.84 9.74
C PHE A 39 -6.88 0.54 9.60
N PHE A 40 -7.42 0.87 8.43
CA PHE A 40 -8.03 2.16 8.15
C PHE A 40 -9.46 2.28 8.68
N GLU A 41 -10.19 1.17 8.77
CA GLU A 41 -11.60 1.14 9.20
C GLU A 41 -11.74 1.16 10.72
N GLN A 42 -10.81 0.57 11.46
CA GLN A 42 -10.85 0.56 12.92
C GLN A 42 -10.71 1.97 13.49
N ARG A 43 -11.57 2.31 14.44
CA ARG A 43 -11.52 3.62 15.12
C ARG A 43 -10.54 3.65 16.29
N ALA A 44 -10.30 2.51 16.91
CA ALA A 44 -9.40 2.41 18.05
C ALA A 44 -7.92 2.54 17.62
N ASP A 45 -7.12 3.16 18.48
CA ASP A 45 -5.67 3.15 18.32
C ASP A 45 -5.10 1.81 18.81
N TYR A 46 -3.92 1.49 18.29
CA TYR A 46 -3.19 0.30 18.67
C TYR A 46 -2.17 0.62 19.77
N ASP A 47 -1.95 -0.31 20.69
CA ASP A 47 -0.86 -0.21 21.65
C ASP A 47 0.49 -0.39 20.95
N VAL A 48 0.58 -1.40 20.06
CA VAL A 48 1.80 -1.76 19.37
C VAL A 48 1.57 -1.90 17.86
N PHE A 49 2.50 -1.34 17.09
CA PHE A 49 2.52 -1.46 15.63
C PHE A 49 3.82 -2.13 15.19
N PHE A 50 3.72 -3.25 14.49
CA PHE A 50 4.87 -4.00 13.98
C PHE A 50 5.09 -3.70 12.51
N VAL A 51 6.35 -3.44 12.15
CA VAL A 51 6.79 -3.25 10.76
C VAL A 51 8.00 -4.14 10.50
N GLY A 52 8.04 -4.78 9.34
CA GLY A 52 9.18 -5.62 9.02
C GLY A 52 8.97 -6.54 7.84
N SER A 53 9.83 -7.55 7.77
CA SER A 53 9.91 -8.55 6.73
C SER A 53 8.88 -9.70 6.93
N SER A 54 9.10 -10.80 6.23
CA SER A 54 8.32 -12.03 6.41
C SER A 54 8.46 -12.66 7.81
N ARG A 55 9.48 -12.31 8.59
CA ARG A 55 9.69 -12.85 9.93
C ARG A 55 8.60 -12.40 10.90
N PRO A 56 8.41 -11.10 11.19
CA PRO A 56 7.30 -10.67 12.02
C PRO A 56 5.95 -10.97 11.38
N MET A 57 5.84 -10.96 10.03
CA MET A 57 4.60 -11.34 9.35
C MET A 57 4.13 -12.75 9.75
N ASN A 58 5.04 -13.70 9.85
CA ASN A 58 4.74 -15.09 10.17
C ASN A 58 4.98 -15.47 11.64
N GLY A 59 5.61 -14.61 12.44
CA GLY A 59 6.01 -14.91 13.81
C GLY A 59 5.32 -14.08 14.88
N ILE A 60 4.56 -13.03 14.50
CA ILE A 60 3.83 -12.19 15.45
C ILE A 60 2.35 -12.25 15.15
N PHE A 61 1.59 -12.76 16.09
CA PHE A 61 0.15 -12.95 15.99
C PHE A 61 -0.57 -11.95 16.92
N PRO A 62 -1.16 -10.87 16.38
CA PRO A 62 -1.85 -9.85 17.19
C PRO A 62 -2.92 -10.40 18.13
N MET A 63 -3.65 -11.42 17.69
CA MET A 63 -4.70 -12.03 18.52
C MET A 63 -4.14 -12.73 19.76
N GLU A 64 -2.98 -13.41 19.64
CA GLU A 64 -2.32 -14.02 20.80
C GLU A 64 -1.84 -12.97 21.82
N LEU A 65 -1.36 -11.82 21.33
CA LEU A 65 -0.97 -10.71 22.20
C LEU A 65 -2.17 -10.13 22.94
N TRP A 66 -3.30 -10.04 22.26
CA TRP A 66 -4.53 -9.59 22.89
C TRP A 66 -5.09 -10.59 23.89
N GLU A 67 -5.18 -11.88 23.52
CA GLU A 67 -5.73 -12.93 24.37
C GLU A 67 -4.90 -13.15 25.65
N ASN A 68 -3.58 -13.15 25.54
CA ASN A 68 -2.70 -13.45 26.66
C ASN A 68 -2.32 -12.24 27.52
N TYR A 69 -2.30 -11.04 26.93
CA TYR A 69 -1.73 -9.84 27.56
C TYR A 69 -2.62 -8.62 27.47
N GLY A 70 -3.74 -8.67 26.76
CA GLY A 70 -4.61 -7.53 26.54
C GLY A 70 -3.99 -6.45 25.64
N ILE A 71 -2.92 -6.78 24.90
CA ILE A 71 -2.20 -5.83 24.04
C ILE A 71 -2.89 -5.76 22.68
N VAL A 72 -3.46 -4.61 22.35
CA VAL A 72 -4.05 -4.34 21.05
C VAL A 72 -2.94 -3.98 20.07
N SER A 73 -2.67 -4.84 19.11
CA SER A 73 -1.55 -4.63 18.18
C SER A 73 -1.95 -4.81 16.73
N TYR A 74 -1.15 -4.25 15.83
CA TYR A 74 -1.30 -4.42 14.39
C TYR A 74 0.04 -4.81 13.75
N ASN A 75 0.00 -5.82 12.88
CA ASN A 75 1.18 -6.33 12.21
C ASN A 75 1.15 -5.92 10.72
N TRP A 76 1.90 -4.86 10.39
CA TRP A 76 2.10 -4.38 9.01
C TRP A 76 3.31 -5.01 8.31
N ALA A 77 3.86 -6.07 8.85
CA ALA A 77 4.97 -6.75 8.22
C ALA A 77 4.54 -7.47 6.94
N GLN A 78 5.43 -7.52 5.94
CA GLN A 78 5.17 -8.11 4.64
C GLN A 78 6.38 -8.88 4.14
N ALA A 79 6.14 -9.95 3.36
CA ALA A 79 7.22 -10.68 2.71
C ALA A 79 7.95 -9.78 1.72
N GLY A 80 9.29 -9.79 1.79
CA GLY A 80 10.13 -8.98 0.90
C GLY A 80 10.00 -7.46 1.11
N HIS A 81 9.45 -7.02 2.23
CA HIS A 81 9.30 -5.59 2.52
C HIS A 81 10.68 -4.90 2.52
N PRO A 82 10.95 -3.94 1.63
CA PRO A 82 12.25 -3.31 1.54
C PRO A 82 12.49 -2.37 2.73
N PRO A 83 13.67 -2.40 3.38
CA PRO A 83 13.97 -1.57 4.55
C PRO A 83 13.72 -0.07 4.37
N PRO A 84 14.02 0.57 3.23
CA PRO A 84 13.69 1.99 3.01
C PRO A 84 12.20 2.28 3.12
N ALA A 85 11.34 1.32 2.77
CA ALA A 85 9.89 1.49 2.90
C ALA A 85 9.40 1.42 4.36
N TYR A 86 10.17 0.86 5.31
CA TYR A 86 9.75 0.78 6.72
C TYR A 86 9.47 2.16 7.31
N TYR A 87 10.35 3.11 7.07
CA TYR A 87 10.16 4.49 7.53
C TYR A 87 8.85 5.08 7.00
N TRP A 88 8.59 4.91 5.70
CA TRP A 88 7.41 5.49 5.06
C TRP A 88 6.13 4.78 5.46
N VAL A 89 6.16 3.46 5.67
CA VAL A 89 5.00 2.72 6.22
C VAL A 89 4.67 3.21 7.62
N MET A 90 5.66 3.36 8.49
CA MET A 90 5.45 3.91 9.83
C MET A 90 4.91 5.35 9.76
N ARG A 91 5.48 6.18 8.90
CA ARG A 91 5.05 7.57 8.75
C ARG A 91 3.61 7.68 8.24
N LEU A 92 3.25 6.84 7.27
CA LEU A 92 1.88 6.76 6.75
C LEU A 92 0.92 6.21 7.80
N ALA A 93 1.33 5.21 8.58
CA ALA A 93 0.50 4.69 9.66
C ALA A 93 0.19 5.76 10.71
N LEU A 94 1.17 6.63 11.03
CA LEU A 94 0.99 7.74 11.97
C LEU A 94 0.04 8.85 11.48
N ASP A 95 -0.23 8.93 10.19
CA ASP A 95 -1.25 9.85 9.66
C ASP A 95 -2.68 9.38 10.05
N TYR A 96 -2.85 8.11 10.43
CA TYR A 96 -4.15 7.50 10.73
C TYR A 96 -4.29 7.01 12.16
N LYS A 97 -3.19 6.59 12.80
CA LYS A 97 -3.17 5.96 14.12
C LYS A 97 -2.03 6.48 14.97
N GLN A 98 -2.21 6.45 16.29
CA GLN A 98 -1.21 6.87 17.27
C GLN A 98 -0.83 5.69 18.19
N PRO A 99 -0.04 4.70 17.69
CA PRO A 99 0.39 3.59 18.54
C PRO A 99 1.33 4.09 19.64
N LYS A 100 1.30 3.44 20.81
CA LYS A 100 2.20 3.74 21.92
C LYS A 100 3.63 3.29 21.65
N LEU A 101 3.78 2.23 20.84
CA LEU A 101 5.07 1.63 20.50
C LEU A 101 5.09 1.20 19.03
N MET A 102 6.19 1.48 18.34
CA MET A 102 6.49 0.90 17.03
C MET A 102 7.68 -0.05 17.16
N VAL A 103 7.50 -1.29 16.67
CA VAL A 103 8.51 -2.33 16.68
C VAL A 103 8.95 -2.61 15.26
N ILE A 104 10.25 -2.51 15.00
CA ILE A 104 10.85 -2.68 13.67
C ILE A 104 11.68 -3.96 13.66
N ASP A 105 11.44 -4.81 12.65
CA ASP A 105 12.29 -5.95 12.37
C ASP A 105 13.58 -5.49 11.66
N CYS A 106 14.71 -5.63 12.33
CA CYS A 106 16.01 -5.27 11.79
C CYS A 106 16.63 -6.34 10.87
N TYR A 107 15.95 -7.47 10.65
CA TYR A 107 16.51 -8.55 9.82
C TYR A 107 16.76 -8.11 8.37
N GLY A 108 15.84 -7.35 7.80
CA GLY A 108 15.99 -6.82 6.45
C GLY A 108 17.21 -5.90 6.27
N MET A 109 17.70 -5.31 7.35
CA MET A 109 18.86 -4.41 7.32
C MET A 109 20.21 -5.13 7.12
N HIS A 110 20.24 -6.47 7.22
CA HIS A 110 21.41 -7.28 6.92
C HIS A 110 21.62 -7.53 5.43
N PHE A 111 20.59 -7.33 4.62
CA PHE A 111 20.69 -7.54 3.19
C PHE A 111 21.22 -6.27 2.53
N ASP A 112 22.12 -6.46 1.57
CA ASP A 112 22.50 -5.38 0.67
C ASP A 112 21.19 -4.88 -0.01
N ALA A 113 20.96 -3.59 0.06
CA ALA A 113 19.75 -2.97 -0.49
C ALA A 113 19.55 -3.32 -1.98
N LYS A 114 20.62 -3.60 -2.71
CA LYS A 114 20.62 -4.07 -4.09
C LYS A 114 19.82 -5.36 -4.33
N THR A 115 19.71 -6.22 -3.31
CA THR A 115 18.96 -7.49 -3.42
C THR A 115 17.49 -7.37 -3.07
N THR A 116 17.06 -6.25 -2.51
CA THR A 116 15.69 -6.04 -2.02
C THR A 116 14.88 -5.05 -2.86
N GLY A 117 15.53 -4.38 -3.81
CA GLY A 117 14.96 -3.29 -4.59
C GLY A 117 14.07 -3.69 -5.75
N VAL A 118 13.15 -4.67 -5.59
CA VAL A 118 12.23 -5.03 -6.66
C VAL A 118 11.01 -4.12 -6.66
N PHE A 119 10.72 -3.47 -7.78
CA PHE A 119 9.57 -2.56 -7.96
C PHE A 119 8.24 -3.19 -7.53
N GLY A 120 8.05 -4.49 -7.77
CA GLY A 120 6.90 -5.23 -7.26
C GLY A 120 6.75 -5.20 -5.74
N LEU A 121 7.87 -5.13 -5.01
CA LEU A 121 7.86 -5.03 -3.55
C LEU A 121 7.43 -3.64 -3.07
N MET A 122 7.73 -2.58 -3.84
CA MET A 122 7.22 -1.24 -3.56
C MET A 122 5.69 -1.20 -3.68
N HIS A 123 5.12 -1.87 -4.68
CA HIS A 123 3.66 -2.01 -4.81
C HIS A 123 3.04 -2.72 -3.61
N ILE A 124 3.64 -3.82 -3.15
CA ILE A 124 3.18 -4.54 -1.96
C ILE A 124 3.14 -3.60 -0.74
N SER A 125 4.16 -2.75 -0.60
CA SER A 125 4.29 -1.84 0.55
C SER A 125 3.36 -0.63 0.49
N MET A 126 3.09 -0.10 -0.71
CA MET A 126 2.53 1.24 -0.89
C MET A 126 1.11 1.28 -1.46
N ASP A 127 0.69 0.25 -2.22
CA ASP A 127 -0.61 0.28 -2.92
C ASP A 127 -1.79 0.39 -1.96
N ASN A 128 -1.65 -0.17 -0.75
CA ASN A 128 -2.71 -0.20 0.26
C ASN A 128 -2.92 1.14 0.98
N PHE A 129 -1.98 2.08 0.86
CA PHE A 129 -2.17 3.40 1.45
C PHE A 129 -3.03 4.29 0.55
N PRO A 130 -4.01 5.01 1.12
CA PRO A 130 -4.75 6.03 0.39
C PRO A 130 -3.83 7.12 -0.18
N LEU A 131 -4.25 7.71 -1.30
CA LEU A 131 -3.52 8.82 -1.89
C LEU A 131 -3.49 10.01 -0.91
N SER A 132 -2.29 10.43 -0.53
CA SER A 132 -2.03 11.51 0.41
C SER A 132 -0.74 12.24 0.07
N LEU A 133 -0.51 13.40 0.66
CA LEU A 133 0.76 14.12 0.50
C LEU A 133 1.93 13.30 1.05
N THR A 134 1.72 12.56 2.13
CA THR A 134 2.72 11.64 2.70
C THR A 134 3.05 10.52 1.73
N LYS A 135 2.04 9.91 1.08
CA LYS A 135 2.26 8.89 0.05
C LYS A 135 3.03 9.43 -1.15
N ILE A 136 2.71 10.64 -1.61
CA ILE A 136 3.44 11.28 -2.72
C ILE A 136 4.92 11.49 -2.35
N ARG A 137 5.20 11.97 -1.13
CA ARG A 137 6.57 12.12 -0.63
C ARG A 137 7.28 10.78 -0.52
N ALA A 138 6.61 9.76 0.05
CA ALA A 138 7.15 8.43 0.18
C ALA A 138 7.56 7.81 -1.15
N VAL A 139 6.68 7.90 -2.14
CA VAL A 139 6.96 7.39 -3.50
C VAL A 139 8.14 8.12 -4.13
N ARG A 140 8.19 9.44 -3.99
CA ARG A 140 9.31 10.24 -4.51
C ARG A 140 10.63 9.82 -3.85
N ASP A 141 10.69 9.80 -2.53
CA ASP A 141 11.93 9.49 -1.80
C ASP A 141 12.43 8.07 -2.06
N MET A 142 11.50 7.09 -2.16
CA MET A 142 11.87 5.72 -2.51
C MET A 142 12.40 5.60 -3.94
N LEU A 143 11.90 6.42 -4.88
CA LEU A 143 12.41 6.43 -6.25
C LEU A 143 13.73 7.18 -6.39
N ASP A 144 13.99 8.14 -5.51
CA ASP A 144 15.26 8.87 -5.46
C ASP A 144 16.35 8.08 -4.70
N ASP A 145 15.99 7.00 -3.99
CA ASP A 145 16.92 6.15 -3.26
C ASP A 145 17.69 5.23 -4.22
N PRO A 146 19.03 5.38 -4.35
CA PRO A 146 19.84 4.56 -5.25
C PRO A 146 19.76 3.06 -4.93
N SER A 147 19.55 2.69 -3.67
CA SER A 147 19.41 1.30 -3.25
C SER A 147 18.14 0.65 -3.76
N MET A 148 17.12 1.46 -4.08
CA MET A 148 15.85 1.01 -4.62
C MET A 148 15.80 1.02 -6.15
N THR A 149 16.71 1.73 -6.81
CA THR A 149 16.62 2.06 -8.25
C THR A 149 17.72 1.48 -9.13
N GLU A 150 18.80 0.93 -8.58
CA GLU A 150 19.95 0.45 -9.38
C GLU A 150 19.65 -0.77 -10.26
N GLU A 151 18.64 -1.59 -9.93
CA GLU A 151 18.27 -2.80 -10.70
C GLU A 151 17.14 -2.60 -11.71
N TYR A 152 16.59 -1.40 -11.82
CA TYR A 152 15.45 -1.17 -12.70
C TYR A 152 15.86 -0.86 -14.15
N ASN A 153 15.22 -1.55 -15.09
CA ASN A 153 15.17 -1.11 -16.47
C ASN A 153 14.63 0.31 -16.56
N GLU A 154 15.19 1.16 -17.43
CA GLU A 154 14.75 2.55 -17.60
C GLU A 154 13.22 2.71 -17.82
N GLY A 155 12.54 1.66 -18.32
CA GLY A 155 11.09 1.62 -18.48
C GLY A 155 10.32 1.57 -17.16
N GLU A 156 10.86 0.91 -16.13
CA GLU A 156 10.24 0.78 -14.82
C GLU A 156 10.43 2.05 -13.97
N ARG A 157 11.57 2.75 -14.10
CA ARG A 157 11.81 4.06 -13.45
C ARG A 157 10.78 5.12 -13.82
N ARG A 158 10.16 5.00 -14.99
CA ARG A 158 9.17 5.97 -15.49
C ARG A 158 7.78 5.81 -14.85
N SER A 159 7.56 4.79 -14.05
CA SER A 159 6.23 4.49 -13.55
C SER A 159 6.00 4.80 -12.06
N ALA A 160 6.68 5.83 -11.52
CA ALA A 160 6.36 6.39 -10.19
C ALA A 160 4.87 6.68 -10.04
N PHE A 161 4.24 7.13 -11.12
CA PHE A 161 2.81 7.35 -11.18
C PHE A 161 2.01 6.06 -10.89
N ASN A 162 2.54 4.89 -11.26
CA ASN A 162 1.88 3.61 -11.00
C ASN A 162 1.79 3.28 -9.51
N LEU A 163 2.71 3.78 -8.67
CA LEU A 163 2.61 3.66 -7.21
C LEU A 163 1.52 4.57 -6.62
N LEU A 164 1.19 5.65 -7.31
CA LEU A 164 0.10 6.55 -6.92
C LEU A 164 -1.24 6.12 -7.50
N TRP A 165 -1.22 5.45 -8.65
CA TRP A 165 -2.39 4.97 -9.35
C TRP A 165 -2.13 3.58 -9.97
N THR A 166 -2.71 2.55 -9.39
CA THR A 166 -2.40 1.14 -9.68
C THR A 166 -3.01 0.59 -10.96
N PHE A 167 -3.98 1.29 -11.56
CA PHE A 167 -4.64 0.84 -12.78
C PHE A 167 -3.69 0.49 -13.93
N PRO A 168 -2.65 1.29 -14.26
CA PRO A 168 -1.72 0.95 -15.34
C PRO A 168 -0.96 -0.36 -15.11
N VAL A 169 -0.77 -0.79 -13.85
CA VAL A 169 -0.10 -2.05 -13.49
C VAL A 169 -1.06 -3.23 -13.64
N PHE A 170 -2.28 -3.05 -13.15
CA PHE A 170 -3.23 -4.16 -13.01
C PHE A 170 -4.32 -4.20 -14.08
N HIS A 171 -4.33 -3.26 -15.04
CA HIS A 171 -5.37 -3.21 -16.08
C HIS A 171 -5.50 -4.52 -16.88
N SER A 172 -4.41 -5.25 -17.10
CA SER A 172 -4.41 -6.52 -17.80
C SER A 172 -5.12 -7.65 -17.04
N ARG A 173 -5.41 -7.47 -15.74
CA ARG A 173 -6.15 -8.47 -14.95
C ARG A 173 -7.64 -8.60 -15.35
N TRP A 174 -8.15 -7.76 -16.22
CA TRP A 174 -9.55 -7.83 -16.66
C TRP A 174 -9.98 -9.23 -17.12
N ASN A 175 -9.06 -10.04 -17.66
CA ASN A 175 -9.30 -11.42 -18.09
C ASN A 175 -8.99 -12.48 -17.01
N GLN A 176 -8.58 -12.07 -15.82
CA GLN A 176 -8.23 -12.92 -14.68
C GLN A 176 -9.11 -12.64 -13.46
N LEU A 177 -10.21 -11.88 -13.66
CA LEU A 177 -11.11 -11.52 -12.56
C LEU A 177 -11.84 -12.76 -12.06
N THR A 178 -11.91 -12.90 -10.74
CA THR A 178 -12.63 -13.95 -10.01
C THR A 178 -13.84 -13.36 -9.31
N GLN A 179 -14.68 -14.21 -8.72
CA GLN A 179 -15.82 -13.73 -7.93
C GLN A 179 -15.39 -12.87 -6.72
N GLU A 180 -14.18 -13.08 -6.22
CA GLU A 180 -13.63 -12.31 -5.10
C GLU A 180 -13.34 -10.86 -5.49
N ASP A 181 -12.96 -10.61 -6.73
CA ASP A 181 -12.69 -9.26 -7.22
C ASP A 181 -13.94 -8.35 -7.25
N TYR A 182 -15.13 -8.95 -7.30
CA TYR A 182 -16.42 -8.24 -7.28
C TYR A 182 -17.01 -8.06 -5.88
N ARG A 183 -16.41 -8.66 -4.86
CA ARG A 183 -16.91 -8.53 -3.49
C ARG A 183 -16.29 -7.29 -2.84
N PRO A 184 -17.09 -6.51 -2.08
CA PRO A 184 -16.50 -5.56 -1.17
C PRO A 184 -15.60 -6.35 -0.20
N ILE A 185 -14.43 -5.80 0.08
CA ILE A 185 -13.47 -6.42 0.98
C ILE A 185 -14.18 -6.58 2.32
N ARG A 186 -14.40 -7.82 2.71
CA ARG A 186 -14.91 -8.15 4.05
C ARG A 186 -13.71 -8.59 4.87
N ASN A 187 -13.57 -7.95 6.02
CA ASN A 187 -12.64 -8.35 7.05
C ASN A 187 -12.98 -9.78 7.50
N TYR A 188 -11.97 -10.60 7.60
CA TYR A 188 -12.05 -11.90 8.26
C TYR A 188 -11.57 -11.74 9.69
#